data_12dbf261a069f872ae9befb504954868
#
_entry.id   12dbf261a069f872ae9befb504954868
#
_cell.length_a   1.000
_cell.length_b   1.000
_cell.length_c   1.000
_cell.angle_alpha   90.00
_cell.angle_beta   90.00
_cell.angle_gamma   90.00
#
_symmetry.space_group_name_H-M   'P 1'
#
loop_
_entity.id
_entity.type
_entity.pdbx_description
1 polymer ?
#
loop_
_entity_poly.entity_id
_entity_poly.type
_entity_poly.pdbx_seq_one_letter_code
_entity_poly.pdbx_strand_id
1 'polypeptide(L)'
;MFSIRYTFLTFIFIIQLFFYNDWMNGNWIIILISLIPIFTSMKMVFKKNYKNNIKNSLFLSISVIFGIYILLYGVHNIGSDKASLGLWMYLFALCVMIWEMLSSWSEIDTSLNSKLNFIINLVVPILFGISLLFLWQVLTVGLKIPHILLPSPLKIGIAFSNSIPMLWEDFQQTFLKAVLSGYFMGCFSGFIIAIMVDRIPFLQKGLLPLGNLISALPIIGIAPIMVMWFGFDWQSKAAVVVIMTFFPMLVNTITGLSVTGQIEKDLLHSYAANYWQNLIPVSYTHLTLPTTLVV
;
A
#
# COMPACT_ATOMS: atom_id res chain seq x y z
N MET A 1 -19.30 -23.59 -20.97
CA MET A 1 -17.97 -22.98 -20.81
C MET A 1 -17.38 -23.15 -19.40
N PHE A 2 -18.14 -23.03 -18.30
CA PHE A 2 -17.68 -23.22 -16.91
C PHE A 2 -17.13 -24.63 -16.62
N SER A 3 -17.78 -25.69 -17.09
CA SER A 3 -17.36 -27.08 -16.84
C SER A 3 -15.94 -27.38 -17.39
N ILE A 4 -15.60 -26.86 -18.55
CA ILE A 4 -14.31 -27.12 -19.22
C ILE A 4 -13.12 -26.57 -18.41
N ARG A 5 -13.27 -25.38 -17.77
CA ARG A 5 -12.21 -24.76 -16.97
C ARG A 5 -11.87 -25.61 -15.74
N TYR A 6 -12.87 -26.12 -15.04
CA TYR A 6 -12.67 -26.94 -13.83
C TYR A 6 -12.19 -28.35 -14.15
N THR A 7 -12.63 -28.95 -15.28
CA THR A 7 -12.08 -30.22 -15.75
C THR A 7 -10.61 -30.09 -16.11
N PHE A 8 -10.21 -29.01 -16.77
CA PHE A 8 -8.81 -28.72 -17.06
C PHE A 8 -7.98 -28.55 -15.78
N LEU A 9 -8.53 -27.86 -14.78
CA LEU A 9 -7.88 -27.63 -13.48
C LEU A 9 -7.70 -28.94 -12.70
N THR A 10 -8.71 -29.80 -12.65
CA THR A 10 -8.58 -31.14 -12.04
C THR A 10 -7.56 -31.99 -12.76
N PHE A 11 -7.52 -31.91 -14.08
CA PHE A 11 -6.55 -32.63 -14.89
C PHE A 11 -5.10 -32.19 -14.58
N ILE A 12 -4.84 -30.90 -14.46
CA ILE A 12 -3.52 -30.39 -14.08
C ILE A 12 -3.13 -30.88 -12.67
N PHE A 13 -4.05 -30.83 -11.71
CA PHE A 13 -3.78 -31.33 -10.35
C PHE A 13 -3.55 -32.84 -10.30
N ILE A 14 -4.13 -33.62 -11.20
CA ILE A 14 -3.89 -35.07 -11.30
C ILE A 14 -2.54 -35.34 -11.96
N ILE A 15 -2.23 -34.64 -13.06
CA ILE A 15 -0.95 -34.82 -13.77
C ILE A 15 0.23 -34.53 -12.84
N GLN A 16 0.14 -33.49 -12.01
CA GLN A 16 1.23 -33.17 -11.09
C GLN A 16 1.56 -34.27 -10.08
N LEU A 17 0.64 -35.19 -9.80
CA LEU A 17 0.92 -36.35 -8.97
C LEU A 17 1.95 -37.30 -9.62
N PHE A 18 2.04 -37.29 -10.96
CA PHE A 18 3.05 -38.10 -11.68
C PHE A 18 4.46 -37.49 -11.55
N PHE A 19 4.56 -36.16 -11.34
CA PHE A 19 5.82 -35.45 -11.10
C PHE A 19 6.12 -35.27 -9.62
N TYR A 20 5.44 -35.99 -8.75
CA TYR A 20 5.51 -35.84 -7.30
C TYR A 20 6.91 -36.07 -6.73
N ASN A 21 7.61 -37.08 -7.20
CA ASN A 21 8.95 -37.44 -6.69
C ASN A 21 10.00 -36.33 -6.95
N ASP A 22 9.80 -35.51 -7.96
CA ASP A 22 10.77 -34.50 -8.38
C ASP A 22 10.87 -33.31 -7.40
N TRP A 23 9.85 -33.06 -6.56
CA TRP A 23 9.81 -31.89 -5.72
C TRP A 23 9.25 -32.08 -4.30
N MET A 24 8.72 -33.26 -3.97
CA MET A 24 8.13 -33.53 -2.64
C MET A 24 8.88 -34.62 -1.81
N ASN A 25 10.01 -35.09 -2.25
CA ASN A 25 10.86 -36.06 -1.53
C ASN A 25 10.13 -37.30 -0.97
N GLY A 26 9.09 -37.79 -1.67
CA GLY A 26 8.38 -39.01 -1.30
C GLY A 26 7.55 -38.96 0.00
N ASN A 27 7.27 -37.77 0.54
CA ASN A 27 6.51 -37.66 1.77
C ASN A 27 5.01 -37.95 1.53
N TRP A 28 4.56 -39.13 1.94
CA TRP A 28 3.19 -39.61 1.73
C TRP A 28 2.10 -38.78 2.39
N ILE A 29 2.43 -38.07 3.49
CA ILE A 29 1.48 -37.14 4.16
C ILE A 29 1.11 -36.01 3.22
N ILE A 30 2.06 -35.48 2.49
CA ILE A 30 1.85 -34.35 1.56
C ILE A 30 1.03 -34.81 0.35
N ILE A 31 1.19 -36.07 -0.09
CA ILE A 31 0.32 -36.65 -1.11
C ILE A 31 -1.13 -36.67 -0.64
N LEU A 32 -1.39 -37.13 0.59
CA LEU A 32 -2.74 -37.12 1.14
C LEU A 32 -3.34 -35.72 1.24
N ILE A 33 -2.55 -34.73 1.67
CA ILE A 33 -3.01 -33.34 1.75
C ILE A 33 -3.27 -32.78 0.34
N SER A 34 -2.49 -33.15 -0.68
CA SER A 34 -2.68 -32.70 -2.07
C SER A 34 -3.98 -33.21 -2.71
N LEU A 35 -4.59 -34.23 -2.16
CA LEU A 35 -5.93 -34.68 -2.58
C LEU A 35 -7.03 -33.65 -2.27
N ILE A 36 -6.82 -32.77 -1.29
CA ILE A 36 -7.82 -31.75 -0.91
C ILE A 36 -8.09 -30.76 -2.05
N PRO A 37 -7.09 -30.08 -2.66
CA PRO A 37 -7.28 -29.24 -3.83
C PRO A 37 -7.89 -30.00 -5.03
N ILE A 38 -7.50 -31.26 -5.25
CA ILE A 38 -8.06 -32.10 -6.31
C ILE A 38 -9.55 -32.33 -6.07
N PHE A 39 -9.93 -32.76 -4.87
CA PHE A 39 -11.32 -33.01 -4.51
C PHE A 39 -12.21 -31.76 -4.62
N THR A 40 -11.67 -30.59 -4.20
CA THR A 40 -12.40 -29.31 -4.32
C THR A 40 -12.59 -28.90 -5.78
N SER A 41 -11.57 -29.06 -6.62
CA SER A 41 -11.68 -28.77 -8.05
C SER A 41 -12.68 -29.69 -8.74
N MET A 42 -12.70 -30.98 -8.40
CA MET A 42 -13.72 -31.93 -8.87
C MET A 42 -15.13 -31.51 -8.45
N LYS A 43 -15.34 -31.14 -7.18
CA LYS A 43 -16.64 -30.69 -6.68
C LYS A 43 -17.17 -29.45 -7.41
N MET A 44 -16.28 -28.55 -7.85
CA MET A 44 -16.62 -27.39 -8.68
C MET A 44 -17.11 -27.80 -10.08
N VAL A 45 -16.55 -28.87 -10.66
CA VAL A 45 -17.00 -29.39 -11.97
C VAL A 45 -18.46 -29.84 -11.92
N PHE A 46 -18.85 -30.51 -10.83
CA PHE A 46 -20.19 -31.15 -10.72
C PHE A 46 -21.29 -30.21 -10.18
N LYS A 47 -20.95 -29.08 -9.55
CA LYS A 47 -21.94 -28.21 -8.91
C LYS A 47 -22.10 -26.88 -9.65
N LYS A 48 -23.18 -26.74 -10.42
CA LYS A 48 -23.48 -25.58 -11.27
C LYS A 48 -23.61 -24.23 -10.53
N ASN A 49 -23.94 -24.22 -9.22
CA ASN A 49 -24.09 -23.03 -8.37
C ASN A 49 -23.13 -23.06 -7.18
N TYR A 50 -21.83 -23.23 -7.43
CA TYR A 50 -20.87 -23.31 -6.34
C TYR A 50 -20.58 -21.94 -5.68
N LYS A 51 -20.67 -20.85 -6.45
CA LYS A 51 -20.15 -19.54 -6.07
C LYS A 51 -20.95 -18.76 -5.03
N ASN A 52 -22.25 -18.83 -4.97
CA ASN A 52 -23.07 -17.91 -4.14
C ASN A 52 -23.31 -18.37 -2.69
N ASN A 53 -22.44 -19.17 -2.10
CA ASN A 53 -22.62 -19.67 -0.74
C ASN A 53 -21.34 -19.52 0.09
N ILE A 54 -21.44 -18.82 1.23
CA ILE A 54 -20.35 -18.61 2.19
C ILE A 54 -19.65 -19.91 2.57
N LYS A 55 -20.40 -21.01 2.79
CA LYS A 55 -19.83 -22.32 3.13
C LYS A 55 -18.89 -22.86 2.02
N ASN A 56 -19.25 -22.63 0.77
CA ASN A 56 -18.44 -23.06 -0.37
C ASN A 56 -17.20 -22.18 -0.51
N SER A 57 -17.31 -20.86 -0.32
CA SER A 57 -16.17 -19.93 -0.34
C SER A 57 -15.17 -20.23 0.77
N LEU A 58 -15.66 -20.54 1.98
CA LEU A 58 -14.82 -20.99 3.10
C LEU A 58 -14.10 -22.32 2.78
N PHE A 59 -14.82 -23.31 2.24
CA PHE A 59 -14.23 -24.58 1.87
C PHE A 59 -13.16 -24.43 0.78
N LEU A 60 -13.40 -23.54 -0.18
CA LEU A 60 -12.42 -23.20 -1.21
C LEU A 60 -11.20 -22.50 -0.62
N SER A 61 -11.39 -21.58 0.33
CA SER A 61 -10.30 -20.91 1.03
C SER A 61 -9.42 -21.88 1.80
N ILE A 62 -10.02 -22.80 2.53
CA ILE A 62 -9.30 -23.87 3.24
C ILE A 62 -8.47 -24.70 2.25
N SER A 63 -9.06 -25.07 1.12
CA SER A 63 -8.37 -25.84 0.09
C SER A 63 -7.17 -25.09 -0.50
N VAL A 64 -7.32 -23.79 -0.77
CA VAL A 64 -6.23 -22.92 -1.24
C VAL A 64 -5.12 -22.82 -0.21
N ILE A 65 -5.45 -22.69 1.09
CA ILE A 65 -4.46 -22.67 2.18
C ILE A 65 -3.65 -23.96 2.20
N PHE A 66 -4.29 -25.12 2.09
CA PHE A 66 -3.56 -26.39 1.98
C PHE A 66 -2.68 -26.45 0.73
N GLY A 67 -3.19 -25.97 -0.41
CA GLY A 67 -2.41 -25.89 -1.64
C GLY A 67 -1.18 -24.98 -1.52
N ILE A 68 -1.33 -23.84 -0.87
CA ILE A 68 -0.22 -22.91 -0.55
C ILE A 68 0.82 -23.60 0.34
N TYR A 69 0.37 -24.27 1.40
CA TYR A 69 1.27 -25.01 2.31
C TYR A 69 2.10 -26.06 1.59
N ILE A 70 1.47 -26.87 0.74
CA ILE A 70 2.15 -27.91 -0.05
C ILE A 70 3.22 -27.28 -0.94
N LEU A 71 2.89 -26.20 -1.64
CA LEU A 71 3.81 -25.57 -2.58
C LEU A 71 4.97 -24.90 -1.85
N LEU A 72 4.72 -24.22 -0.72
CA LEU A 72 5.79 -23.64 0.11
C LEU A 72 6.72 -24.72 0.68
N TYR A 73 6.17 -25.87 1.09
CA TYR A 73 6.97 -27.00 1.53
C TYR A 73 7.85 -27.54 0.39
N GLY A 74 7.27 -27.70 -0.81
CA GLY A 74 8.03 -28.14 -1.98
C GLY A 74 9.15 -27.18 -2.34
N VAL A 75 8.85 -25.86 -2.35
CA VAL A 75 9.85 -24.80 -2.64
C VAL A 75 10.96 -24.76 -1.58
N HIS A 76 10.64 -25.02 -0.31
CA HIS A 76 11.64 -25.07 0.77
C HIS A 76 12.61 -26.25 0.62
N ASN A 77 12.11 -27.36 0.13
CA ASN A 77 12.90 -28.60 -0.05
C ASN A 77 13.64 -28.67 -1.40
N ILE A 78 13.48 -27.68 -2.27
CA ILE A 78 14.30 -27.58 -3.49
C ILE A 78 15.74 -27.31 -3.07
N GLY A 79 16.61 -28.32 -3.25
CA GLY A 79 18.04 -28.23 -2.98
C GLY A 79 18.78 -27.28 -3.93
N SER A 80 19.95 -27.70 -4.43
CA SER A 80 20.76 -26.92 -5.39
C SER A 80 20.10 -26.77 -6.77
N ASP A 81 19.12 -27.58 -7.13
CA ASP A 81 18.52 -27.65 -8.45
C ASP A 81 17.38 -26.63 -8.67
N LYS A 82 17.06 -26.34 -9.92
CA LYS A 82 15.93 -25.49 -10.28
C LYS A 82 14.60 -26.19 -9.97
N ALA A 83 13.57 -25.40 -9.70
CA ALA A 83 12.23 -25.94 -9.51
C ALA A 83 11.77 -26.79 -10.69
N SER A 84 11.22 -27.97 -10.41
CA SER A 84 10.77 -28.91 -11.43
C SER A 84 9.54 -28.39 -12.19
N LEU A 85 9.28 -28.94 -13.37
CA LEU A 85 8.10 -28.62 -14.16
C LEU A 85 6.81 -28.87 -13.36
N GLY A 86 6.76 -29.94 -12.56
CA GLY A 86 5.61 -30.28 -11.72
C GLY A 86 5.26 -29.20 -10.71
N LEU A 87 6.27 -28.54 -10.11
CA LEU A 87 6.05 -27.42 -9.18
C LEU A 87 5.40 -26.23 -9.90
N TRP A 88 5.87 -25.87 -11.08
CA TRP A 88 5.31 -24.77 -11.87
C TRP A 88 3.88 -25.08 -12.36
N MET A 89 3.59 -26.30 -12.75
CA MET A 89 2.24 -26.73 -13.08
C MET A 89 1.31 -26.63 -11.89
N TYR A 90 1.78 -27.02 -10.69
CA TYR A 90 1.01 -26.89 -9.46
C TYR A 90 0.77 -25.42 -9.10
N LEU A 91 1.78 -24.57 -9.22
CA LEU A 91 1.63 -23.13 -9.02
C LEU A 91 0.56 -22.55 -9.95
N PHE A 92 0.58 -22.89 -11.23
CA PHE A 92 -0.41 -22.43 -12.19
C PHE A 92 -1.83 -22.87 -11.80
N ALA A 93 -2.02 -24.13 -11.44
CA ALA A 93 -3.32 -24.64 -11.00
C ALA A 93 -3.80 -23.92 -9.71
N LEU A 94 -2.88 -23.68 -8.78
CA LEU A 94 -3.18 -22.98 -7.54
C LEU A 94 -3.53 -21.51 -7.78
N CYS A 95 -2.86 -20.81 -8.72
CA CYS A 95 -3.24 -19.46 -9.12
C CYS A 95 -4.67 -19.38 -9.67
N VAL A 96 -5.07 -20.36 -10.47
CA VAL A 96 -6.46 -20.44 -10.95
C VAL A 96 -7.44 -20.68 -9.79
N MET A 97 -7.09 -21.54 -8.82
CA MET A 97 -7.92 -21.75 -7.63
C MET A 97 -8.01 -20.49 -6.74
N ILE A 98 -6.93 -19.75 -6.59
CA ILE A 98 -6.91 -18.47 -5.86
C ILE A 98 -7.86 -17.47 -6.56
N TRP A 99 -7.80 -17.38 -7.88
CA TRP A 99 -8.72 -16.54 -8.65
C TRP A 99 -10.19 -16.92 -8.41
N GLU A 100 -10.51 -18.21 -8.46
CA GLU A 100 -11.88 -18.69 -8.19
C GLU A 100 -12.30 -18.45 -6.73
N MET A 101 -11.38 -18.55 -5.78
CA MET A 101 -11.62 -18.21 -4.37
C MET A 101 -11.98 -16.73 -4.22
N LEU A 102 -11.18 -15.83 -4.79
CA LEU A 102 -11.44 -14.38 -4.72
C LEU A 102 -12.76 -14.00 -5.40
N SER A 103 -13.04 -14.57 -6.58
CA SER A 103 -14.30 -14.40 -7.29
C SER A 103 -15.50 -14.90 -6.46
N SER A 104 -15.35 -16.08 -5.81
CA SER A 104 -16.40 -16.65 -4.96
C SER A 104 -16.75 -15.75 -3.76
N TRP A 105 -15.74 -15.12 -3.14
CA TRP A 105 -15.96 -14.17 -2.04
C TRP A 105 -16.59 -12.86 -2.53
N SER A 106 -16.19 -12.36 -3.70
CA SER A 106 -16.72 -11.10 -4.26
C SER A 106 -18.18 -11.21 -4.75
N GLU A 107 -18.62 -12.41 -5.10
CA GLU A 107 -20.00 -12.66 -5.61
C GLU A 107 -21.02 -12.99 -4.50
N ILE A 108 -20.62 -12.96 -3.22
CA ILE A 108 -21.56 -13.22 -2.11
C ILE A 108 -22.52 -12.03 -1.99
N ASP A 109 -23.81 -12.33 -2.02
CA ASP A 109 -24.85 -11.31 -1.81
C ASP A 109 -24.88 -10.86 -0.35
N THR A 110 -24.58 -9.60 -0.14
CA THR A 110 -24.48 -8.95 1.18
C THR A 110 -25.58 -7.91 1.40
N SER A 111 -26.54 -7.80 0.48
CA SER A 111 -27.57 -6.76 0.49
C SER A 111 -28.40 -6.71 1.79
N LEU A 112 -28.54 -7.83 2.49
CA LEU A 112 -29.35 -7.96 3.71
C LEU A 112 -28.56 -7.73 5.02
N ASN A 113 -27.21 -7.67 4.99
CA ASN A 113 -26.41 -7.59 6.22
C ASN A 113 -25.20 -6.65 6.07
N SER A 114 -25.33 -5.43 6.59
CA SER A 114 -24.28 -4.40 6.56
C SER A 114 -22.96 -4.83 7.21
N LYS A 115 -22.99 -5.60 8.31
CA LYS A 115 -21.76 -6.11 8.96
C LYS A 115 -21.03 -7.13 8.08
N LEU A 116 -21.80 -8.00 7.43
CA LEU A 116 -21.23 -8.99 6.51
C LEU A 116 -20.61 -8.32 5.29
N ASN A 117 -21.25 -7.28 4.77
CA ASN A 117 -20.72 -6.49 3.67
C ASN A 117 -19.38 -5.83 4.03
N PHE A 118 -19.28 -5.22 5.22
CA PHE A 118 -18.02 -4.65 5.71
C PHE A 118 -16.91 -5.70 5.80
N ILE A 119 -17.21 -6.88 6.36
CA ILE A 119 -16.23 -7.97 6.49
C ILE A 119 -15.75 -8.45 5.12
N ILE A 120 -16.65 -8.68 4.17
CA ILE A 120 -16.29 -9.16 2.83
C ILE A 120 -15.46 -8.11 2.08
N ASN A 121 -15.83 -6.84 2.16
CA ASN A 121 -15.07 -5.74 1.55
C ASN A 121 -13.64 -5.63 2.11
N LEU A 122 -13.40 -6.10 3.33
CA LEU A 122 -12.06 -6.15 3.93
C LEU A 122 -11.32 -7.46 3.59
N VAL A 123 -12.03 -8.59 3.61
CA VAL A 123 -11.44 -9.92 3.40
C VAL A 123 -10.89 -10.09 1.98
N VAL A 124 -11.63 -9.63 0.96
CA VAL A 124 -11.20 -9.82 -0.45
C VAL A 124 -9.86 -9.12 -0.75
N PRO A 125 -9.64 -7.82 -0.42
CA PRO A 125 -8.34 -7.18 -0.61
C PRO A 125 -7.21 -7.82 0.22
N ILE A 126 -7.50 -8.27 1.45
CA ILE A 126 -6.51 -8.95 2.29
C ILE A 126 -6.08 -10.29 1.66
N LEU A 127 -7.02 -11.12 1.24
CA LEU A 127 -6.72 -12.39 0.58
C LEU A 127 -5.96 -12.18 -0.73
N PHE A 128 -6.30 -11.14 -1.50
CA PHE A 128 -5.57 -10.77 -2.70
C PHE A 128 -4.12 -10.36 -2.37
N GLY A 129 -3.91 -9.51 -1.36
CA GLY A 129 -2.58 -9.10 -0.91
C GLY A 129 -1.72 -10.28 -0.44
N ILE A 130 -2.30 -11.19 0.37
CA ILE A 130 -1.64 -12.43 0.80
C ILE A 130 -1.27 -13.30 -0.41
N SER A 131 -2.15 -13.41 -1.40
CA SER A 131 -1.89 -14.18 -2.62
C SER A 131 -0.74 -13.61 -3.44
N LEU A 132 -0.61 -12.28 -3.51
CA LEU A 132 0.53 -11.62 -4.16
C LEU A 132 1.84 -11.87 -3.41
N LEU A 133 1.84 -11.78 -2.08
CA LEU A 133 3.01 -12.08 -1.25
C LEU A 133 3.43 -13.55 -1.41
N PHE A 134 2.47 -14.45 -1.44
CA PHE A 134 2.71 -15.86 -1.70
C PHE A 134 3.35 -16.08 -3.08
N LEU A 135 2.78 -15.49 -4.13
CA LEU A 135 3.32 -15.59 -5.49
C LEU A 135 4.76 -15.05 -5.55
N TRP A 136 5.02 -13.91 -4.95
CA TRP A 136 6.36 -13.33 -4.83
C TRP A 136 7.33 -14.29 -4.13
N GLN A 137 6.92 -14.89 -3.00
CA GLN A 137 7.74 -15.86 -2.28
C GLN A 137 8.12 -17.04 -3.16
N VAL A 138 7.14 -17.65 -3.86
CA VAL A 138 7.37 -18.82 -4.71
C VAL A 138 8.24 -18.49 -5.92
N LEU A 139 7.99 -17.36 -6.57
CA LEU A 139 8.78 -16.94 -7.74
C LEU A 139 10.24 -16.66 -7.36
N THR A 140 10.48 -15.93 -6.29
CA THR A 140 11.86 -15.58 -5.87
C THR A 140 12.66 -16.81 -5.46
N VAL A 141 12.06 -17.73 -4.72
CA VAL A 141 12.76 -18.94 -4.25
C VAL A 141 12.82 -20.00 -5.36
N GLY A 142 11.73 -20.23 -6.10
CA GLY A 142 11.66 -21.25 -7.15
C GLY A 142 12.55 -20.93 -8.37
N LEU A 143 12.65 -19.66 -8.74
CA LEU A 143 13.56 -19.21 -9.82
C LEU A 143 14.98 -18.94 -9.32
N LYS A 144 15.23 -19.06 -8.00
CA LYS A 144 16.54 -18.77 -7.37
C LYS A 144 17.06 -17.39 -7.69
N ILE A 145 16.17 -16.40 -7.62
CA ILE A 145 16.56 -14.99 -7.82
C ILE A 145 17.54 -14.61 -6.70
N PRO A 146 18.71 -14.06 -7.03
CA PRO A 146 19.65 -13.59 -6.03
C PRO A 146 18.98 -12.59 -5.08
N HIS A 147 19.12 -12.80 -3.77
CA HIS A 147 18.47 -11.95 -2.75
C HIS A 147 18.91 -10.48 -2.79
N ILE A 148 20.06 -10.19 -3.42
CA ILE A 148 20.54 -8.82 -3.65
C ILE A 148 19.66 -8.11 -4.69
N LEU A 149 19.15 -8.84 -5.69
CA LEU A 149 18.27 -8.27 -6.72
C LEU A 149 16.83 -8.17 -6.23
N LEU A 150 16.29 -9.27 -5.69
CA LEU A 150 14.92 -9.33 -5.18
C LEU A 150 14.84 -10.31 -4.00
N PRO A 151 14.87 -9.82 -2.75
CA PRO A 151 14.70 -10.68 -1.59
C PRO A 151 13.28 -11.25 -1.51
N SER A 152 13.13 -12.46 -0.99
CA SER A 152 11.81 -13.05 -0.76
C SER A 152 11.12 -12.40 0.45
N PRO A 153 9.77 -12.34 0.49
CA PRO A 153 9.00 -11.81 1.62
C PRO A 153 9.41 -12.38 2.98
N LEU A 154 9.68 -13.68 3.05
CA LEU A 154 10.14 -14.32 4.28
C LEU A 154 11.49 -13.75 4.76
N LYS A 155 12.45 -13.58 3.85
CA LYS A 155 13.75 -12.98 4.19
C LYS A 155 13.62 -11.54 4.65
N ILE A 156 12.73 -10.77 4.00
CA ILE A 156 12.42 -9.39 4.42
C ILE A 156 11.82 -9.41 5.83
N GLY A 157 10.85 -10.30 6.11
CA GLY A 157 10.24 -10.41 7.43
C GLY A 157 11.25 -10.76 8.53
N ILE A 158 12.17 -11.69 8.27
CA ILE A 158 13.24 -12.06 9.20
C ILE A 158 14.20 -10.89 9.41
N ALA A 159 14.64 -10.23 8.34
CA ALA A 159 15.51 -9.07 8.44
C ALA A 159 14.85 -7.94 9.22
N PHE A 160 13.56 -7.66 8.94
CA PHE A 160 12.77 -6.67 9.67
C PHE A 160 12.71 -6.97 11.17
N SER A 161 12.37 -8.21 11.55
CA SER A 161 12.27 -8.60 12.96
C SER A 161 13.60 -8.50 13.70
N ASN A 162 14.70 -8.81 13.05
CA ASN A 162 16.05 -8.71 13.62
C ASN A 162 16.54 -7.26 13.74
N SER A 163 16.00 -6.36 12.91
CA SER A 163 16.40 -4.95 12.85
C SER A 163 15.51 -4.01 13.67
N ILE A 164 14.52 -4.51 14.40
CA ILE A 164 13.58 -3.69 15.17
C ILE A 164 14.28 -2.67 16.07
N PRO A 165 15.32 -3.01 16.86
CA PRO A 165 16.01 -2.04 17.71
C PRO A 165 16.64 -0.90 16.92
N MET A 166 17.34 -1.22 15.82
CA MET A 166 17.94 -0.23 14.90
C MET A 166 16.89 0.64 14.23
N LEU A 167 15.79 0.03 13.76
CA LEU A 167 14.68 0.75 13.13
C LEU A 167 14.01 1.73 14.09
N TRP A 168 13.97 1.39 15.39
CA TRP A 168 13.44 2.29 16.40
C TRP A 168 14.34 3.52 16.62
N GLU A 169 15.66 3.32 16.67
CA GLU A 169 16.62 4.43 16.74
C GLU A 169 16.56 5.31 15.49
N ASP A 170 16.50 4.71 14.31
CA ASP A 170 16.35 5.42 13.04
C ASP A 170 15.03 6.18 12.96
N PHE A 171 13.94 5.61 13.47
CA PHE A 171 12.65 6.28 13.56
C PHE A 171 12.72 7.52 14.46
N GLN A 172 13.32 7.38 15.64
CA GLN A 172 13.50 8.51 16.54
C GLN A 172 14.33 9.63 15.90
N GLN A 173 15.44 9.28 15.27
CA GLN A 173 16.34 10.26 14.68
C GLN A 173 15.76 10.89 13.41
N THR A 174 15.13 10.10 12.57
CA THR A 174 14.61 10.59 11.28
C THR A 174 13.23 11.20 11.43
N PHE A 175 12.28 10.49 12.08
CA PHE A 175 10.91 10.97 12.15
C PHE A 175 10.72 11.99 13.28
N LEU A 176 11.06 11.64 14.51
CA LEU A 176 10.79 12.51 15.66
C LEU A 176 11.69 13.74 15.68
N LYS A 177 13.00 13.57 15.44
CA LYS A 177 13.92 14.74 15.47
C LYS A 177 13.90 15.52 14.15
N ALA A 178 14.04 14.86 13.00
CA ALA A 178 14.20 15.59 11.74
C ALA A 178 12.85 15.97 11.11
N VAL A 179 11.94 14.98 10.90
CA VAL A 179 10.69 15.27 10.18
C VAL A 179 9.76 16.16 10.99
N LEU A 180 9.48 15.82 12.27
CA LEU A 180 8.56 16.63 13.07
C LEU A 180 9.10 18.04 13.32
N SER A 181 10.38 18.18 13.70
CA SER A 181 10.96 19.52 13.92
C SER A 181 10.96 20.35 12.63
N GLY A 182 11.38 19.75 11.50
CA GLY A 182 11.37 20.41 10.20
C GLY A 182 9.96 20.81 9.75
N TYR A 183 8.97 19.95 9.96
CA TYR A 183 7.58 20.22 9.64
C TYR A 183 7.02 21.39 10.44
N PHE A 184 7.18 21.37 11.77
CA PHE A 184 6.71 22.47 12.61
C PHE A 184 7.42 23.79 12.28
N MET A 185 8.75 23.78 12.10
CA MET A 185 9.50 24.96 11.73
C MET A 185 9.07 25.51 10.37
N GLY A 186 8.92 24.64 9.36
CA GLY A 186 8.53 25.05 8.02
C GLY A 186 7.10 25.56 7.95
N CYS A 187 6.13 24.83 8.51
CA CYS A 187 4.74 25.28 8.52
C CYS A 187 4.55 26.57 9.32
N PHE A 188 5.12 26.65 10.52
CA PHE A 188 4.97 27.81 11.38
C PHE A 188 5.61 29.06 10.77
N SER A 189 6.85 28.95 10.27
CA SER A 189 7.53 30.07 9.62
C SER A 189 6.83 30.48 8.31
N GLY A 190 6.41 29.50 7.48
CA GLY A 190 5.66 29.76 6.26
C GLY A 190 4.34 30.49 6.52
N PHE A 191 3.60 30.07 7.56
CA PHE A 191 2.37 30.73 7.98
C PHE A 191 2.58 32.17 8.47
N ILE A 192 3.57 32.37 9.36
CA ILE A 192 3.87 33.72 9.87
C ILE A 192 4.29 34.64 8.72
N ILE A 193 5.17 34.18 7.85
CA ILE A 193 5.64 35.01 6.73
C ILE A 193 4.49 35.29 5.76
N ALA A 194 3.59 34.33 5.52
CA ALA A 194 2.40 34.56 4.69
C ALA A 194 1.51 35.70 5.24
N ILE A 195 1.27 35.73 6.55
CA ILE A 195 0.52 36.82 7.20
C ILE A 195 1.22 38.18 7.04
N MET A 196 2.55 38.18 7.16
CA MET A 196 3.33 39.40 6.93
C MET A 196 3.26 39.88 5.48
N VAL A 197 3.37 38.96 4.55
CA VAL A 197 3.33 39.21 3.10
C VAL A 197 1.96 39.68 2.65
N ASP A 198 0.87 39.16 3.22
CA ASP A 198 -0.50 39.61 2.94
C ASP A 198 -0.69 41.13 3.18
N ARG A 199 0.09 41.72 4.08
CA ARG A 199 0.08 43.17 4.39
C ARG A 199 0.84 44.01 3.39
N ILE A 200 1.73 43.43 2.61
CA ILE A 200 2.68 44.17 1.75
C ILE A 200 2.50 43.71 0.30
N PRO A 201 1.73 44.43 -0.53
CA PRO A 201 1.42 44.02 -1.89
C PRO A 201 2.64 43.76 -2.78
N PHE A 202 3.74 44.45 -2.55
CA PHE A 202 4.99 44.21 -3.26
C PHE A 202 5.60 42.84 -2.96
N LEU A 203 5.61 42.44 -1.68
CA LEU A 203 6.10 41.13 -1.26
C LEU A 203 5.21 39.99 -1.78
N GLN A 204 3.90 40.18 -1.79
CA GLN A 204 2.95 39.20 -2.31
C GLN A 204 3.22 38.91 -3.78
N LYS A 205 3.37 39.97 -4.60
CA LYS A 205 3.64 39.80 -6.05
C LYS A 205 5.01 39.17 -6.36
N GLY A 206 6.00 39.35 -5.47
CA GLY A 206 7.34 38.78 -5.64
C GLY A 206 7.46 37.35 -5.11
N LEU A 207 6.92 37.08 -3.91
CA LEU A 207 7.10 35.79 -3.23
C LEU A 207 6.20 34.66 -3.78
N LEU A 208 5.00 34.97 -4.31
CA LEU A 208 4.13 33.98 -4.88
C LEU A 208 4.76 33.23 -6.06
N PRO A 209 5.31 33.92 -7.10
CA PRO A 209 5.98 33.21 -8.20
C PRO A 209 7.20 32.40 -7.73
N LEU A 210 8.00 32.95 -6.81
CA LEU A 210 9.17 32.28 -6.24
C LEU A 210 8.76 31.05 -5.43
N GLY A 211 7.70 31.16 -4.60
CA GLY A 211 7.16 30.06 -3.82
C GLY A 211 6.68 28.90 -4.71
N ASN A 212 5.98 29.23 -5.79
CA ASN A 212 5.53 28.22 -6.77
C ASN A 212 6.71 27.54 -7.47
N LEU A 213 7.72 28.30 -7.86
CA LEU A 213 8.93 27.78 -8.50
C LEU A 213 9.68 26.82 -7.56
N ILE A 214 9.89 27.21 -6.32
CA ILE A 214 10.64 26.40 -5.33
C ILE A 214 9.84 25.16 -4.93
N SER A 215 8.51 25.28 -4.78
CA SER A 215 7.63 24.13 -4.53
C SER A 215 7.65 23.09 -5.65
N ALA A 216 7.98 23.50 -6.88
CA ALA A 216 8.11 22.60 -8.03
C ALA A 216 9.50 21.98 -8.18
N LEU A 217 10.49 22.39 -7.37
CA LEU A 217 11.84 21.82 -7.44
C LEU A 217 11.85 20.36 -6.97
N PRO A 218 12.50 19.45 -7.72
CA PRO A 218 12.61 18.06 -7.32
C PRO A 218 13.48 17.94 -6.06
N ILE A 219 12.96 17.27 -5.04
CA ILE A 219 13.61 17.02 -3.74
C ILE A 219 15.01 16.42 -3.92
N ILE A 220 15.17 15.55 -4.93
CA ILE A 220 16.42 14.87 -5.24
C ILE A 220 17.57 15.88 -5.47
N GLY A 221 17.27 17.05 -6.02
CA GLY A 221 18.27 18.11 -6.22
C GLY A 221 18.60 18.90 -4.95
N ILE A 222 17.65 19.04 -4.02
CA ILE A 222 17.83 19.84 -2.80
C ILE A 222 18.58 19.04 -1.72
N ALA A 223 18.32 17.75 -1.61
CA ALA A 223 18.87 16.91 -0.55
C ALA A 223 20.41 16.93 -0.47
N PRO A 224 21.19 16.79 -1.57
CA PRO A 224 22.64 16.88 -1.52
C PRO A 224 23.16 18.23 -1.03
N ILE A 225 22.49 19.33 -1.40
CA ILE A 225 22.86 20.70 -0.96
C ILE A 225 22.69 20.83 0.55
N MET A 226 21.58 20.32 1.08
CA MET A 226 21.32 20.34 2.52
C MET A 226 22.33 19.50 3.30
N VAL A 227 22.73 18.35 2.75
CA VAL A 227 23.80 17.53 3.35
C VAL A 227 25.15 18.26 3.35
N MET A 228 25.47 18.97 2.28
CA MET A 228 26.70 19.78 2.23
C MET A 228 26.71 20.93 3.25
N TRP A 229 25.57 21.53 3.54
CA TRP A 229 25.48 22.66 4.48
C TRP A 229 25.35 22.23 5.94
N PHE A 230 24.59 21.19 6.21
CA PHE A 230 24.20 20.78 7.56
C PHE A 230 24.80 19.43 7.99
N GLY A 231 25.56 18.75 7.11
CA GLY A 231 26.15 17.44 7.39
C GLY A 231 25.19 16.26 7.17
N PHE A 232 25.65 15.06 7.52
CA PHE A 232 24.91 13.81 7.29
C PHE A 232 23.89 13.47 8.40
N ASP A 233 23.79 14.26 9.45
CA ASP A 233 22.93 13.99 10.60
C ASP A 233 21.48 14.48 10.37
N TRP A 234 20.66 14.46 11.41
CA TRP A 234 19.23 14.82 11.36
C TRP A 234 18.96 16.25 10.88
N GLN A 235 19.93 17.19 11.06
CA GLN A 235 19.78 18.59 10.69
C GLN A 235 19.57 18.79 9.18
N SER A 236 20.31 18.08 8.35
CA SER A 236 20.15 18.15 6.89
C SER A 236 18.79 17.64 6.45
N LYS A 237 18.32 16.55 7.07
CA LYS A 237 16.98 16.00 6.84
C LYS A 237 15.90 17.00 7.26
N ALA A 238 16.04 17.63 8.43
CA ALA A 238 15.13 18.65 8.91
C ALA A 238 15.09 19.86 7.96
N ALA A 239 16.24 20.33 7.48
CA ALA A 239 16.32 21.45 6.54
C ALA A 239 15.57 21.17 5.22
N VAL A 240 15.68 19.94 4.69
CA VAL A 240 14.89 19.51 3.52
C VAL A 240 13.39 19.62 3.83
N VAL A 241 12.95 19.10 4.98
CA VAL A 241 11.54 19.14 5.38
C VAL A 241 11.04 20.58 5.57
N VAL A 242 11.88 21.45 6.15
CA VAL A 242 11.54 22.89 6.28
C VAL A 242 11.26 23.51 4.91
N ILE A 243 12.13 23.32 3.94
CA ILE A 243 11.93 23.87 2.58
C ILE A 243 10.65 23.31 1.95
N MET A 244 10.45 22.01 2.06
CA MET A 244 9.30 21.32 1.48
C MET A 244 7.96 21.75 2.09
N THR A 245 7.94 22.19 3.34
CA THR A 245 6.70 22.59 4.03
C THR A 245 6.51 24.09 4.06
N PHE A 246 7.58 24.87 4.12
CA PHE A 246 7.56 26.31 4.15
C PHE A 246 6.90 26.93 2.90
N PHE A 247 7.39 26.60 1.71
CA PHE A 247 6.88 27.22 0.49
C PHE A 247 5.44 26.84 0.15
N PRO A 248 5.01 25.57 0.22
CA PRO A 248 3.60 25.24 0.07
C PRO A 248 2.71 25.92 1.11
N MET A 249 3.15 26.00 2.38
CA MET A 249 2.39 26.67 3.42
C MET A 249 2.27 28.16 3.14
N LEU A 250 3.35 28.81 2.72
CA LEU A 250 3.37 30.22 2.34
C LEU A 250 2.36 30.50 1.20
N VAL A 251 2.48 29.75 0.09
CA VAL A 251 1.65 29.94 -1.11
C VAL A 251 0.18 29.67 -0.81
N ASN A 252 -0.11 28.55 -0.13
CA ASN A 252 -1.49 28.17 0.18
C ASN A 252 -2.15 29.16 1.14
N THR A 253 -1.40 29.67 2.12
CA THR A 253 -1.91 30.68 3.07
C THR A 253 -2.21 32.01 2.35
N ILE A 254 -1.29 32.52 1.53
CA ILE A 254 -1.50 33.76 0.78
C ILE A 254 -2.68 33.58 -0.19
N THR A 255 -2.75 32.49 -0.89
CA THR A 255 -3.85 32.17 -1.84
C THR A 255 -5.18 32.09 -1.07
N GLY A 256 -5.22 31.38 0.05
CA GLY A 256 -6.42 31.24 0.88
C GLY A 256 -6.92 32.60 1.39
N LEU A 257 -6.03 33.49 1.84
CA LEU A 257 -6.37 34.83 2.27
C LEU A 257 -6.87 35.71 1.11
N SER A 258 -6.36 35.52 -0.09
CA SER A 258 -6.74 36.29 -1.28
C SER A 258 -8.11 35.88 -1.85
N VAL A 259 -8.56 34.67 -1.64
CA VAL A 259 -9.85 34.13 -2.14
C VAL A 259 -11.05 34.68 -1.36
N THR A 260 -10.83 35.29 -0.18
CA THR A 260 -11.92 35.90 0.58
C THR A 260 -12.61 36.97 -0.26
N GLY A 261 -13.90 36.78 -0.53
CA GLY A 261 -14.70 37.64 -1.40
C GLY A 261 -14.81 39.08 -0.85
N GLN A 262 -15.09 39.99 -1.76
CA GLN A 262 -15.28 41.42 -1.37
C GLN A 262 -16.47 41.59 -0.41
N ILE A 263 -17.52 40.76 -0.62
CA ILE A 263 -18.73 40.79 0.21
C ILE A 263 -18.44 40.42 1.67
N GLU A 264 -17.63 39.37 1.88
CA GLU A 264 -17.23 38.95 3.22
C GLU A 264 -16.35 40.01 3.90
N LYS A 265 -15.44 40.64 3.14
CA LYS A 265 -14.60 41.74 3.65
C LYS A 265 -15.45 42.95 4.04
N ASP A 266 -16.41 43.35 3.22
CA ASP A 266 -17.31 44.45 3.47
C ASP A 266 -18.23 44.16 4.68
N LEU A 267 -18.71 42.94 4.80
CA LEU A 267 -19.49 42.49 5.96
C LEU A 267 -18.68 42.63 7.26
N LEU A 268 -17.47 42.09 7.29
CA LEU A 268 -16.59 42.14 8.45
C LEU A 268 -16.20 43.58 8.79
N HIS A 269 -16.02 44.43 7.78
CA HIS A 269 -15.74 45.86 7.95
C HIS A 269 -16.96 46.56 8.56
N SER A 270 -18.20 46.22 8.16
CA SER A 270 -19.43 46.80 8.72
C SER A 270 -19.62 46.45 10.21
N TYR A 271 -19.09 45.33 10.68
CA TYR A 271 -19.04 44.93 12.08
C TYR A 271 -17.84 45.53 12.85
N ALA A 272 -17.07 46.42 12.24
CA ALA A 272 -15.84 47.01 12.82
C ALA A 272 -14.85 45.92 13.30
N ALA A 273 -14.79 44.78 12.62
CA ALA A 273 -13.91 43.70 13.00
C ALA A 273 -12.43 44.07 12.80
N ASN A 274 -11.62 43.80 13.82
CA ASN A 274 -10.18 43.96 13.75
C ASN A 274 -9.55 42.93 12.82
N TYR A 275 -8.32 43.18 12.34
CA TYR A 275 -7.60 42.28 11.45
C TYR A 275 -7.55 40.82 11.95
N TRP A 276 -7.26 40.63 13.22
CA TRP A 276 -7.21 39.27 13.82
C TRP A 276 -8.58 38.60 13.86
N GLN A 277 -9.64 39.37 14.03
CA GLN A 277 -11.02 38.89 13.96
C GLN A 277 -11.44 38.51 12.53
N ASN A 278 -10.81 39.16 11.53
CA ASN A 278 -10.99 38.79 10.13
C ASN A 278 -10.16 37.55 9.74
N LEU A 279 -8.92 37.47 10.25
CA LEU A 279 -7.98 36.42 9.91
C LEU A 279 -8.45 35.02 10.40
N ILE A 280 -9.00 34.94 11.62
CA ILE A 280 -9.37 33.65 12.23
C ILE A 280 -10.47 32.94 11.44
N PRO A 281 -11.64 33.53 11.13
CA PRO A 281 -12.67 32.86 10.33
C PRO A 281 -12.20 32.49 8.92
N VAL A 282 -11.48 33.42 8.26
CA VAL A 282 -10.95 33.18 6.90
C VAL A 282 -9.92 32.06 6.90
N SER A 283 -9.03 32.04 7.87
CA SER A 283 -8.03 31.00 8.04
C SER A 283 -8.70 29.63 8.24
N TYR A 284 -9.75 29.55 9.07
CA TYR A 284 -10.47 28.33 9.34
C TYR A 284 -11.23 27.81 8.10
N THR A 285 -11.90 28.66 7.36
CA THR A 285 -12.74 28.25 6.22
C THR A 285 -11.93 27.99 4.96
N HIS A 286 -10.84 28.70 4.70
CA HIS A 286 -10.09 28.60 3.46
C HIS A 286 -8.77 27.79 3.56
N LEU A 287 -8.17 27.68 4.75
CA LEU A 287 -6.99 26.83 4.94
C LEU A 287 -7.34 25.37 5.21
N THR A 288 -8.52 25.10 5.80
CA THR A 288 -8.94 23.73 6.12
C THR A 288 -9.78 23.05 5.03
N LEU A 289 -10.21 23.77 3.99
CA LEU A 289 -11.09 23.28 2.92
C LEU A 289 -10.50 23.32 1.50
N PRO A 290 -9.25 22.95 1.23
CA PRO A 290 -8.83 22.71 -0.15
C PRO A 290 -9.26 21.33 -0.65
N THR A 291 -10.08 20.59 0.09
CA THR A 291 -10.47 19.19 -0.23
C THR A 291 -11.88 19.05 -0.82
N THR A 292 -12.64 20.09 -0.98
CA THR A 292 -13.82 20.02 -1.85
C THR A 292 -13.35 20.09 -3.29
N LEU A 293 -13.16 18.91 -3.86
CA LEU A 293 -13.14 18.70 -5.30
C LEU A 293 -14.31 19.48 -5.90
N VAL A 294 -14.00 20.57 -6.60
CA VAL A 294 -14.92 21.15 -7.55
C VAL A 294 -14.98 20.12 -8.70
N VAL A 295 -16.07 19.36 -8.72
CA VAL A 295 -16.45 18.51 -9.85
C VAL A 295 -16.93 19.42 -10.97
#